data_3caf8dde727ad1a427bf4d089d0cef17
#
_entry.id   3caf8dde727ad1a427bf4d089d0cef17
#
_cell.length_a   1.000
_cell.length_b   1.000
_cell.length_c   1.000
_cell.angle_alpha   90.00
_cell.angle_beta   90.00
_cell.angle_gamma   90.00
#
_symmetry.space_group_name_H-M   'P 1'
#
loop_
_entity.id
_entity.type
_entity.pdbx_description
1 polymer ?
#
loop_
_entity_poly.entity_id
_entity_poly.type
_entity_poly.pdbx_seq_one_letter_code
_entity_poly.pdbx_strand_id
1 'polypeptide(L)'
;MSETLTVDLIKDSTLKQTNAILAGMAAGQGASGFKVKSYKDIQSVVRLGLARAIFSIGDIIEVSRETRIQASLGEHTGITGVTVDEDKFIAAMDETGEKEYEFIYDGSVWKYDDRLIILTDYGLAVTGTPAHGDTFVVVETADTIEMVVMGFIEDGGNTSIKLHNKGLSHGMILQSKYLLYNLQFDNTEAFYSPSEELAAGTYHVTLGDNYDTPNGGGKTYQFTLTSAVPAGGQIYWPWAYNQQASAAKISTYSSGSSTTAIESNVVVTEGSDGTDLGTILIRKGGNFNSIQRMRYGSNNWEESAIRQHLNSAKTAGSVWSPKNKWDRPPSWASNTAGFMHGLDPEFIKICADVDILTVLDVVCDTDTTAGNAGTGYVITTDKYFLPSRPECFGGSDNASDKGTPWEMYQVNSDNPTASNVPGADSNRIKLYASSRSAGYWWWRSPYVSTAYFPRDCNPSGAVGNGGAGNAFGLAPACVVA
;
A
#
# COMPACT_ATOMS: atom_id res chain seq x y z
N MET A 1 -10.51 -26.32 -46.82
CA MET A 1 -10.25 -24.92 -46.45
C MET A 1 -9.07 -24.94 -45.52
N SER A 2 -7.96 -24.38 -45.96
CA SER A 2 -6.71 -24.32 -45.18
C SER A 2 -6.79 -23.12 -44.23
N GLU A 3 -6.88 -23.37 -42.95
CA GLU A 3 -6.70 -22.30 -41.92
C GLU A 3 -5.25 -21.85 -41.96
N THR A 4 -5.04 -20.63 -42.42
CA THR A 4 -3.74 -19.99 -42.37
C THR A 4 -3.53 -19.52 -40.89
N LEU A 5 -2.71 -20.24 -40.14
CA LEU A 5 -2.22 -19.76 -38.85
C LEU A 5 -1.40 -18.50 -39.11
N THR A 6 -1.94 -17.36 -38.73
CA THR A 6 -1.14 -16.13 -38.60
C THR A 6 -0.29 -16.24 -37.34
N VAL A 7 0.95 -16.64 -37.49
CA VAL A 7 1.95 -16.50 -36.43
C VAL A 7 2.28 -15.01 -36.35
N ASP A 8 1.82 -14.34 -35.30
CA ASP A 8 2.28 -13.00 -34.98
C ASP A 8 3.81 -13.05 -34.83
N LEU A 9 4.50 -12.40 -35.73
CA LEU A 9 5.97 -12.29 -35.69
C LEU A 9 6.38 -11.67 -34.37
N ILE A 10 6.95 -12.50 -33.50
CA ILE A 10 7.66 -12.04 -32.29
C ILE A 10 8.62 -10.94 -32.75
N LYS A 11 8.49 -9.76 -32.20
CA LYS A 11 9.35 -8.63 -32.57
C LYS A 11 10.81 -9.06 -32.54
N ASP A 12 11.58 -8.68 -33.56
CA ASP A 12 12.97 -9.08 -33.81
C ASP A 12 13.89 -9.00 -32.55
N SER A 13 13.61 -8.05 -31.64
CA SER A 13 14.31 -7.90 -30.36
C SER A 13 14.07 -9.06 -29.37
N THR A 14 12.84 -9.58 -29.31
CA THR A 14 12.49 -10.70 -28.41
C THR A 14 13.11 -12.00 -28.93
N LEU A 15 13.12 -12.20 -30.25
CA LEU A 15 13.76 -13.36 -30.86
C LEU A 15 15.28 -13.36 -30.66
N LYS A 16 15.95 -12.21 -30.77
CA LYS A 16 17.37 -12.05 -30.48
C LYS A 16 17.70 -12.32 -29.02
N GLN A 17 16.87 -11.86 -28.08
CA GLN A 17 17.05 -12.12 -26.65
C GLN A 17 16.83 -13.61 -26.33
N THR A 18 15.77 -14.22 -26.85
CA THR A 18 15.51 -15.65 -26.69
C THR A 18 16.65 -16.48 -27.23
N ASN A 19 17.17 -16.17 -28.43
CA ASN A 19 18.29 -16.88 -29.02
C ASN A 19 19.60 -16.69 -28.22
N ALA A 20 19.82 -15.52 -27.61
CA ALA A 20 20.99 -15.29 -26.76
C ALA A 20 20.93 -16.12 -25.46
N ILE A 21 19.75 -16.20 -24.85
CA ILE A 21 19.49 -17.02 -23.66
C ILE A 21 19.69 -18.51 -23.99
N LEU A 22 19.06 -18.99 -25.08
CA LEU A 22 19.19 -20.39 -25.52
C LEU A 22 20.61 -20.76 -25.93
N ALA A 23 21.33 -19.86 -26.57
CA ALA A 23 22.73 -20.07 -26.94
C ALA A 23 23.65 -20.15 -25.70
N GLY A 24 23.40 -19.32 -24.67
CA GLY A 24 24.11 -19.38 -23.39
C GLY A 24 23.87 -20.70 -22.66
N MET A 25 22.62 -21.18 -22.64
CA MET A 25 22.26 -22.47 -22.04
C MET A 25 22.85 -23.65 -22.81
N ALA A 26 22.84 -23.62 -24.16
CA ALA A 26 23.38 -24.66 -25.00
C ALA A 26 24.93 -24.75 -24.94
N ALA A 27 25.60 -23.65 -24.64
CA ALA A 27 27.07 -23.59 -24.50
C ALA A 27 27.55 -24.15 -23.15
N GLY A 28 26.69 -24.68 -22.29
CA GLY A 28 27.09 -25.24 -21.00
C GLY A 28 27.56 -24.20 -19.96
N GLN A 29 27.43 -22.91 -20.31
CA GLN A 29 27.84 -21.82 -19.43
C GLN A 29 26.80 -21.52 -18.36
N GLY A 30 25.71 -22.32 -18.29
CA GLY A 30 24.56 -22.02 -17.48
C GLY A 30 23.90 -20.71 -17.87
N ALA A 31 22.85 -20.32 -17.16
CA ALA A 31 22.23 -19.00 -17.33
C ALA A 31 23.18 -17.82 -16.96
N SER A 32 24.37 -18.11 -16.41
CA SER A 32 25.37 -17.12 -15.99
C SER A 32 25.97 -16.25 -17.12
N GLY A 33 25.72 -16.60 -18.37
CA GLY A 33 26.12 -15.76 -19.52
C GLY A 33 25.13 -14.67 -19.89
N PHE A 34 23.86 -14.74 -19.40
CA PHE A 34 22.84 -13.73 -19.64
C PHE A 34 22.86 -12.70 -18.52
N LYS A 35 23.26 -11.49 -18.84
CA LYS A 35 23.18 -10.36 -17.89
C LYS A 35 21.85 -9.66 -18.09
N VAL A 36 21.00 -9.74 -17.08
CA VAL A 36 19.81 -8.89 -16.96
C VAL A 36 20.29 -7.44 -16.82
N LYS A 37 19.90 -6.59 -17.77
CA LYS A 37 20.33 -5.19 -17.81
C LYS A 37 19.16 -4.21 -17.62
N SER A 38 17.94 -4.68 -17.74
CA SER A 38 16.74 -3.85 -17.67
C SER A 38 15.54 -4.64 -17.13
N TYR A 39 14.52 -3.92 -16.67
CA TYR A 39 13.25 -4.53 -16.26
C TYR A 39 12.59 -5.31 -17.41
N LYS A 40 12.76 -4.85 -18.64
CA LYS A 40 12.25 -5.54 -19.82
C LYS A 40 12.94 -6.89 -20.05
N ASP A 41 14.20 -7.01 -19.72
CA ASP A 41 14.91 -8.30 -19.76
C ASP A 41 14.33 -9.25 -18.71
N ILE A 42 14.08 -8.76 -17.49
CA ILE A 42 13.41 -9.54 -16.41
C ILE A 42 12.07 -10.06 -16.92
N GLN A 43 11.23 -9.19 -17.46
CA GLN A 43 9.92 -9.58 -17.99
C GLN A 43 10.03 -10.64 -19.08
N SER A 44 10.96 -10.48 -20.00
CA SER A 44 11.16 -11.42 -21.10
C SER A 44 11.56 -12.81 -20.61
N VAL A 45 12.48 -12.88 -19.65
CA VAL A 45 12.90 -14.12 -19.00
C VAL A 45 11.75 -14.82 -18.30
N VAL A 46 10.95 -14.04 -17.56
CA VAL A 46 9.77 -14.57 -16.84
C VAL A 46 8.74 -15.11 -17.81
N ARG A 47 8.37 -14.35 -18.84
CA ARG A 47 7.37 -14.77 -19.85
C ARG A 47 7.76 -16.03 -20.61
N LEU A 48 9.05 -16.26 -20.80
CA LEU A 48 9.57 -17.46 -21.42
C LEU A 48 9.63 -18.68 -20.48
N GLY A 49 9.23 -18.53 -19.21
CA GLY A 49 9.34 -19.60 -18.21
C GLY A 49 10.76 -19.90 -17.76
N LEU A 50 11.71 -19.00 -18.03
CA LEU A 50 13.12 -19.17 -17.71
C LEU A 50 13.57 -18.49 -16.41
N ALA A 51 12.62 -17.93 -15.67
CA ALA A 51 12.93 -17.17 -14.45
C ALA A 51 13.74 -18.00 -13.44
N ARG A 52 13.37 -19.26 -13.20
CA ARG A 52 14.10 -20.16 -12.27
C ARG A 52 15.52 -20.52 -12.73
N ALA A 53 15.82 -20.38 -14.01
CA ALA A 53 17.18 -20.65 -14.53
C ALA A 53 18.10 -19.42 -14.36
N ILE A 54 17.52 -18.23 -14.18
CA ILE A 54 18.23 -16.95 -14.11
C ILE A 54 18.26 -16.39 -12.70
N PHE A 55 17.15 -16.52 -11.97
CA PHE A 55 16.97 -15.96 -10.63
C PHE A 55 16.85 -17.05 -9.58
N SER A 56 17.48 -16.83 -8.45
CA SER A 56 17.38 -17.64 -7.25
C SER A 56 16.39 -17.01 -6.26
N ILE A 57 15.78 -17.84 -5.42
CA ILE A 57 15.02 -17.33 -4.27
C ILE A 57 15.96 -16.53 -3.37
N GLY A 58 15.52 -15.33 -3.01
CA GLY A 58 16.32 -14.40 -2.22
C GLY A 58 17.13 -13.38 -3.03
N ASP A 59 17.21 -13.54 -4.37
CA ASP A 59 17.84 -12.51 -5.21
C ASP A 59 17.14 -11.17 -5.05
N ILE A 60 17.88 -10.10 -5.18
CA ILE A 60 17.41 -8.72 -5.00
C ILE A 60 17.31 -8.04 -6.35
N ILE A 61 16.16 -7.42 -6.58
CA ILE A 61 15.93 -6.50 -7.68
C ILE A 61 15.77 -5.11 -7.08
N GLU A 62 16.68 -4.22 -7.42
CA GLU A 62 16.59 -2.82 -7.03
C GLU A 62 15.59 -2.09 -7.93
N VAL A 63 14.63 -1.42 -7.31
CA VAL A 63 13.61 -0.64 -7.99
C VAL A 63 13.82 0.81 -7.64
N SER A 64 14.09 1.63 -8.63
CA SER A 64 14.23 3.07 -8.44
C SER A 64 12.89 3.68 -8.05
N ARG A 65 12.94 4.58 -7.11
CA ARG A 65 11.87 5.46 -6.70
C ARG A 65 12.36 6.89 -6.89
N GLU A 66 11.48 7.85 -6.88
CA GLU A 66 11.78 9.27 -7.14
C GLU A 66 13.23 9.67 -6.85
N THR A 67 13.90 10.16 -7.89
CA THR A 67 15.17 10.86 -7.73
C THR A 67 14.89 12.14 -6.95
N ARG A 68 15.51 12.30 -5.81
CA ARG A 68 15.46 13.53 -5.02
C ARG A 68 16.72 14.31 -5.28
N ILE A 69 16.54 15.57 -5.60
CA ILE A 69 17.63 16.52 -5.77
C ILE A 69 17.70 17.39 -4.52
N GLN A 70 18.83 17.37 -3.84
CA GLN A 70 19.07 18.19 -2.68
C GLN A 70 20.28 19.07 -2.90
N ALA A 71 20.13 20.36 -2.60
CA ALA A 71 21.24 21.30 -2.61
C ALA A 71 21.68 21.62 -1.17
N SER A 72 22.97 21.69 -0.96
CA SER A 72 23.60 22.11 0.29
C SER A 72 24.69 23.14 0.03
N LEU A 73 24.83 24.10 0.94
CA LEU A 73 25.94 25.05 0.86
C LEU A 73 27.24 24.32 1.22
N GLY A 74 28.27 24.56 0.39
CA GLY A 74 29.64 24.17 0.66
C GLY A 74 30.39 25.29 1.41
N GLU A 75 31.62 25.62 1.02
CA GLU A 75 32.31 26.80 1.51
C GLU A 75 31.59 28.05 0.99
N HIS A 76 31.23 28.96 1.86
CA HIS A 76 30.46 30.13 1.49
C HIS A 76 30.68 31.31 2.42
N THR A 77 30.72 32.51 1.87
CA THR A 77 30.79 33.76 2.59
C THR A 77 29.72 34.76 2.15
N GLY A 78 29.23 34.64 0.92
CA GLY A 78 28.30 35.56 0.33
C GLY A 78 26.92 35.01 0.03
N ILE A 79 26.81 33.69 -0.22
CA ILE A 79 25.53 33.02 -0.42
C ILE A 79 24.96 32.51 0.90
N THR A 80 23.63 32.47 1.04
CA THR A 80 22.93 32.05 2.25
C THR A 80 21.95 30.92 2.02
N GLY A 81 21.75 30.50 0.77
CA GLY A 81 20.87 29.40 0.42
C GLY A 81 20.93 29.06 -1.06
N VAL A 82 20.48 27.87 -1.39
CA VAL A 82 20.30 27.37 -2.76
C VAL A 82 18.94 26.72 -2.86
N THR A 83 18.24 26.99 -3.95
CA THR A 83 16.98 26.30 -4.32
C THR A 83 17.16 25.58 -5.63
N VAL A 84 16.48 24.43 -5.76
CA VAL A 84 16.52 23.57 -6.96
C VAL A 84 15.10 23.34 -7.46
N ASP A 85 14.91 23.55 -8.75
CA ASP A 85 13.80 23.00 -9.53
C ASP A 85 14.23 21.61 -10.00
N GLU A 86 13.75 20.56 -9.33
CA GLU A 86 14.23 19.20 -9.50
C GLU A 86 14.04 18.69 -10.94
N ASP A 87 12.87 18.92 -11.53
CA ASP A 87 12.55 18.47 -12.89
C ASP A 87 13.48 19.11 -13.92
N LYS A 88 13.74 20.41 -13.75
CA LYS A 88 14.62 21.15 -14.65
C LYS A 88 16.07 20.76 -14.47
N PHE A 89 16.50 20.51 -13.23
CA PHE A 89 17.85 20.05 -12.93
C PHE A 89 18.12 18.69 -13.55
N ILE A 90 17.24 17.72 -13.33
CA ILE A 90 17.35 16.37 -13.90
C ILE A 90 17.44 16.44 -15.43
N ALA A 91 16.54 17.19 -16.06
CA ALA A 91 16.53 17.35 -17.52
C ALA A 91 17.83 17.95 -18.07
N ALA A 92 18.47 18.86 -17.31
CA ALA A 92 19.71 19.51 -17.73
C ALA A 92 20.97 18.67 -17.49
N MET A 93 20.93 17.73 -16.51
CA MET A 93 22.09 16.92 -16.07
C MET A 93 22.00 15.44 -16.48
N ASP A 94 20.91 15.00 -17.11
CA ASP A 94 20.60 13.59 -17.42
C ASP A 94 21.71 12.87 -18.23
N GLU A 95 22.52 13.62 -18.99
CA GLU A 95 23.59 13.04 -19.82
C GLU A 95 24.90 12.79 -19.05
N THR A 96 25.06 13.30 -17.84
CA THR A 96 26.37 13.25 -17.13
C THR A 96 26.57 11.95 -16.36
N GLY A 97 25.51 11.31 -15.89
CA GLY A 97 25.57 10.10 -15.06
C GLY A 97 26.19 10.31 -13.69
N GLU A 98 26.52 11.54 -13.31
CA GLU A 98 27.03 11.90 -11.99
C GLU A 98 25.89 11.98 -10.97
N LYS A 99 26.23 11.79 -9.72
CA LYS A 99 25.28 11.80 -8.60
C LYS A 99 25.53 12.95 -7.63
N GLU A 100 26.65 13.63 -7.76
CA GLU A 100 27.08 14.76 -6.94
C GLU A 100 27.71 15.81 -7.85
N TYR A 101 27.19 17.02 -7.76
CA TYR A 101 27.52 18.14 -8.65
C TYR A 101 27.97 19.33 -7.81
N GLU A 102 29.26 19.66 -7.83
CA GLU A 102 29.81 20.79 -7.13
C GLU A 102 29.87 22.02 -8.03
N PHE A 103 29.31 23.13 -7.54
CA PHE A 103 29.27 24.40 -8.24
C PHE A 103 30.13 25.41 -7.50
N ILE A 104 31.00 26.12 -8.22
CA ILE A 104 31.96 27.08 -7.67
C ILE A 104 31.77 28.45 -8.33
N TYR A 105 31.74 29.48 -7.52
CA TYR A 105 31.72 30.86 -8.02
C TYR A 105 33.14 31.42 -8.11
N ASP A 106 33.59 31.79 -9.31
CA ASP A 106 34.96 32.27 -9.56
C ASP A 106 35.16 33.77 -9.35
N GLY A 107 34.16 34.45 -8.80
CA GLY A 107 34.13 35.90 -8.62
C GLY A 107 33.39 36.66 -9.69
N SER A 108 32.99 35.98 -10.78
CA SER A 108 32.23 36.59 -11.87
C SER A 108 31.08 35.71 -12.36
N VAL A 109 31.29 34.39 -12.42
CA VAL A 109 30.33 33.41 -12.91
C VAL A 109 30.37 32.12 -12.10
N TRP A 110 29.30 31.35 -12.16
CA TRP A 110 29.25 29.99 -11.63
C TRP A 110 29.86 29.02 -12.61
N LYS A 111 30.59 28.06 -12.09
CA LYS A 111 31.20 26.95 -12.84
C LYS A 111 30.82 25.60 -12.28
N TYR A 112 30.68 24.62 -13.18
CA TYR A 112 30.60 23.22 -12.90
C TYR A 112 31.58 22.51 -13.86
N ASP A 113 32.45 21.64 -13.35
CA ASP A 113 33.47 20.95 -14.11
C ASP A 113 34.28 21.93 -15.04
N ASP A 114 34.73 23.04 -14.44
CA ASP A 114 35.43 24.16 -15.13
C ASP A 114 34.65 24.85 -16.26
N ARG A 115 33.39 24.49 -16.48
CA ARG A 115 32.52 25.12 -17.50
C ARG A 115 31.67 26.20 -16.87
N LEU A 116 31.55 27.31 -17.59
CA LEU A 116 30.60 28.37 -17.25
C LEU A 116 29.18 27.80 -17.32
N ILE A 117 28.39 28.08 -16.30
CA ILE A 117 26.96 27.73 -16.28
C ILE A 117 26.09 28.93 -15.91
N ILE A 118 24.89 28.97 -16.47
CA ILE A 118 23.81 29.85 -16.08
C ILE A 118 22.88 29.07 -15.17
N LEU A 119 22.88 29.38 -13.88
CA LEU A 119 22.14 28.58 -12.86
C LEU A 119 20.68 28.36 -13.23
N THR A 120 20.01 29.36 -13.79
CA THR A 120 18.60 29.27 -14.18
C THR A 120 18.34 28.25 -15.27
N ASP A 121 19.32 27.92 -16.12
CA ASP A 121 19.17 26.90 -17.17
C ASP A 121 19.15 25.50 -16.57
N TYR A 122 19.75 25.34 -15.39
CA TYR A 122 19.77 24.12 -14.60
C TYR A 122 18.70 24.10 -13.49
N GLY A 123 17.75 25.03 -13.48
CA GLY A 123 16.76 25.10 -12.42
C GLY A 123 17.31 25.50 -11.04
N LEU A 124 18.49 26.10 -11.00
CA LEU A 124 19.15 26.49 -9.77
C LEU A 124 19.00 27.99 -9.51
N ALA A 125 18.87 28.36 -8.23
CA ALA A 125 18.95 29.75 -7.79
C ALA A 125 19.64 29.83 -6.43
N VAL A 126 20.50 30.84 -6.26
CA VAL A 126 21.18 31.16 -5.00
C VAL A 126 20.57 32.37 -4.33
N THR A 127 20.56 32.38 -3.02
CA THR A 127 20.16 33.50 -2.17
C THR A 127 21.41 34.14 -1.60
N GLY A 128 21.48 35.46 -1.57
CA GLY A 128 22.66 36.25 -1.16
C GLY A 128 23.45 36.77 -2.37
N THR A 129 24.60 37.38 -2.10
CA THR A 129 25.50 37.92 -3.14
C THR A 129 26.73 37.03 -3.20
N PRO A 130 26.91 36.23 -4.27
CA PRO A 130 28.04 35.31 -4.36
C PRO A 130 29.40 36.04 -4.22
N ALA A 131 30.28 35.44 -3.41
CA ALA A 131 31.68 35.86 -3.23
C ALA A 131 32.61 34.84 -3.90
N HIS A 132 33.78 35.28 -4.30
CA HIS A 132 34.79 34.40 -4.91
C HIS A 132 35.12 33.22 -3.98
N GLY A 133 35.01 32.01 -4.49
CA GLY A 133 35.21 30.78 -3.77
C GLY A 133 33.98 30.22 -3.07
N ASP A 134 32.81 30.89 -3.14
CA ASP A 134 31.57 30.30 -2.64
C ASP A 134 31.23 29.05 -3.45
N THR A 135 30.87 27.99 -2.77
CA THR A 135 30.46 26.70 -3.35
C THR A 135 29.11 26.24 -2.85
N PHE A 136 28.45 25.45 -3.64
CA PHE A 136 27.34 24.60 -3.22
C PHE A 136 27.37 23.28 -3.97
N VAL A 137 26.78 22.25 -3.36
CA VAL A 137 26.71 20.91 -3.91
C VAL A 137 25.27 20.54 -4.12
N VAL A 138 24.95 20.00 -5.30
CA VAL A 138 23.66 19.37 -5.61
C VAL A 138 23.88 17.88 -5.67
N VAL A 139 23.15 17.15 -4.86
CA VAL A 139 23.24 15.68 -4.80
C VAL A 139 21.95 15.06 -5.32
N GLU A 140 22.12 14.19 -6.29
CA GLU A 140 21.05 13.31 -6.76
C GLU A 140 21.04 12.05 -5.90
N THR A 141 19.97 11.85 -5.16
CA THR A 141 19.73 10.61 -4.39
C THR A 141 18.55 9.89 -5.01
N ALA A 142 18.83 8.76 -5.67
CA ALA A 142 17.78 7.84 -6.03
C ALA A 142 17.39 7.04 -4.78
N ASP A 143 16.16 7.20 -4.34
CA ASP A 143 15.59 6.29 -3.33
C ASP A 143 15.30 4.96 -4.03
N THR A 144 15.86 3.87 -3.52
CA THR A 144 15.68 2.53 -4.10
C THR A 144 14.92 1.63 -3.15
N ILE A 145 14.02 0.83 -3.69
CA ILE A 145 13.36 -0.26 -2.96
C ILE A 145 14.01 -1.58 -3.38
N GLU A 146 14.60 -2.29 -2.42
CA GLU A 146 15.08 -3.64 -2.64
C GLU A 146 13.88 -4.60 -2.63
N MET A 147 13.60 -5.24 -3.78
CA MET A 147 12.57 -6.27 -3.93
C MET A 147 13.23 -7.65 -3.99
N VAL A 148 12.78 -8.55 -3.13
CA VAL A 148 13.32 -9.92 -3.02
C VAL A 148 12.50 -10.87 -3.87
N VAL A 149 13.14 -11.79 -4.58
CA VAL A 149 12.48 -12.90 -5.28
C VAL A 149 11.96 -13.89 -4.24
N MET A 150 10.63 -13.96 -4.11
CA MET A 150 9.92 -14.75 -3.10
C MET A 150 9.48 -16.11 -3.59
N GLY A 151 9.28 -16.26 -4.89
CA GLY A 151 8.78 -17.47 -5.53
C GLY A 151 8.43 -17.26 -6.99
N PHE A 152 7.95 -18.31 -7.62
CA PHE A 152 7.60 -18.29 -9.03
C PHE A 152 6.17 -18.80 -9.23
N ILE A 153 5.50 -18.25 -10.22
CA ILE A 153 4.18 -18.68 -10.68
C ILE A 153 4.37 -19.48 -11.96
N GLU A 154 3.75 -20.65 -12.00
CA GLU A 154 3.67 -21.54 -13.17
C GLU A 154 2.19 -21.83 -13.47
N ASP A 155 1.86 -22.18 -14.69
CA ASP A 155 0.50 -22.51 -15.14
C ASP A 155 -0.56 -21.43 -14.82
N GLY A 156 -0.15 -20.16 -14.82
CA GLY A 156 -1.04 -19.02 -14.57
C GLY A 156 -1.36 -18.75 -13.11
N GLY A 157 -0.82 -19.54 -12.17
CA GLY A 157 -0.94 -19.30 -10.74
C GLY A 157 -1.60 -20.43 -9.95
N ASN A 158 -1.78 -20.17 -8.66
CA ASN A 158 -2.41 -21.10 -7.71
C ASN A 158 -3.79 -20.60 -7.27
N THR A 159 -4.34 -21.19 -6.21
CA THR A 159 -5.66 -20.82 -5.69
C THR A 159 -5.72 -19.43 -5.09
N SER A 160 -4.63 -18.88 -4.58
CA SER A 160 -4.62 -17.57 -3.89
C SER A 160 -4.15 -16.42 -4.77
N ILE A 161 -3.30 -16.69 -5.76
CA ILE A 161 -2.77 -15.70 -6.70
C ILE A 161 -2.84 -16.28 -8.11
N LYS A 162 -3.52 -15.58 -9.02
CA LYS A 162 -3.60 -15.92 -10.45
C LYS A 162 -3.23 -14.73 -11.30
N LEU A 163 -2.51 -14.97 -12.38
CA LEU A 163 -2.30 -13.94 -13.38
C LEU A 163 -3.66 -13.56 -13.99
N HIS A 164 -4.02 -12.28 -13.91
CA HIS A 164 -5.30 -11.79 -14.41
C HIS A 164 -5.42 -11.99 -15.94
N ASN A 165 -4.33 -11.71 -16.65
CA ASN A 165 -4.27 -11.98 -18.08
C ASN A 165 -4.06 -13.47 -18.34
N LYS A 166 -5.09 -14.15 -18.82
CA LYS A 166 -5.07 -15.60 -19.09
C LYS A 166 -4.11 -16.03 -20.21
N GLY A 167 -3.54 -15.09 -20.95
CA GLY A 167 -2.48 -15.35 -21.92
C GLY A 167 -1.08 -15.50 -21.30
N LEU A 168 -0.95 -15.19 -20.00
CA LEU A 168 0.29 -15.34 -19.24
C LEU A 168 0.24 -16.61 -18.40
N SER A 169 1.31 -17.40 -18.45
CA SER A 169 1.44 -18.66 -17.69
C SER A 169 2.52 -18.63 -16.63
N HIS A 170 3.47 -17.70 -16.73
CA HIS A 170 4.60 -17.60 -15.82
C HIS A 170 4.67 -16.24 -15.16
N GLY A 171 5.09 -16.21 -13.88
CA GLY A 171 5.32 -15.00 -13.12
C GLY A 171 6.42 -15.20 -12.07
N MET A 172 6.99 -14.10 -11.62
CA MET A 172 7.95 -14.05 -10.53
C MET A 172 7.42 -13.15 -9.43
N ILE A 173 7.25 -13.70 -8.24
CA ILE A 173 6.74 -12.97 -7.07
C ILE A 173 7.89 -12.21 -6.44
N LEU A 174 7.74 -10.91 -6.31
CA LEU A 174 8.66 -10.02 -5.62
C LEU A 174 7.98 -9.44 -4.38
N GLN A 175 8.75 -9.23 -3.30
CA GLN A 175 8.29 -8.53 -2.11
C GLN A 175 9.37 -7.59 -1.60
N SER A 176 8.97 -6.42 -1.07
CA SER A 176 9.91 -5.52 -0.41
C SER A 176 10.71 -6.26 0.68
N LYS A 177 12.04 -6.13 0.63
CA LYS A 177 12.96 -6.71 1.61
C LYS A 177 12.76 -6.11 2.98
N TYR A 178 12.55 -4.79 3.01
CA TYR A 178 12.39 -4.00 4.21
C TYR A 178 10.97 -3.47 4.36
N LEU A 179 10.62 -3.13 5.60
CA LEU A 179 9.46 -2.31 5.89
C LEU A 179 9.75 -0.88 5.45
N LEU A 180 8.88 -0.34 4.60
CA LEU A 180 9.09 0.97 4.01
C LEU A 180 8.71 2.07 5.01
N TYR A 181 7.50 2.01 5.52
CA TYR A 181 6.90 2.94 6.49
C TYR A 181 5.68 2.30 7.14
N ASN A 182 5.11 2.97 8.16
CA ASN A 182 3.92 2.50 8.84
C ASN A 182 2.66 3.11 8.26
N LEU A 183 1.65 2.26 8.02
CA LEU A 183 0.32 2.69 7.60
C LEU A 183 -0.79 2.02 8.43
N GLN A 184 -1.88 2.74 8.64
CA GLN A 184 -3.12 2.13 9.08
C GLN A 184 -3.67 1.26 7.95
N PHE A 185 -4.16 0.06 8.29
CA PHE A 185 -4.81 -0.83 7.34
C PHE A 185 -6.13 -0.23 6.85
N ASP A 186 -6.90 0.30 7.79
CA ASP A 186 -8.15 1.00 7.56
C ASP A 186 -8.43 1.95 8.74
N ASN A 187 -9.57 2.66 8.77
CA ASN A 187 -9.93 3.50 9.89
C ASN A 187 -11.42 3.36 10.24
N THR A 188 -11.89 4.02 11.29
CA THR A 188 -13.26 3.93 11.79
C THR A 188 -14.31 4.26 10.71
N GLU A 189 -15.43 3.56 10.75
CA GLU A 189 -16.56 3.73 9.83
C GLU A 189 -17.76 4.48 10.49
N ALA A 190 -17.57 5.07 11.64
CA ALA A 190 -18.63 5.78 12.40
C ALA A 190 -18.31 7.25 12.63
N PHE A 191 -17.80 7.89 11.60
CA PHE A 191 -17.24 9.23 11.71
C PHE A 191 -17.64 10.10 10.52
N TYR A 192 -18.33 11.20 10.77
CA TYR A 192 -18.73 12.15 9.75
C TYR A 192 -17.93 13.45 9.88
N SER A 193 -17.33 13.90 8.80
CA SER A 193 -16.65 15.20 8.72
C SER A 193 -17.32 16.05 7.65
N PRO A 194 -18.05 17.11 8.02
CA PRO A 194 -18.69 17.97 7.05
C PRO A 194 -17.67 18.79 6.26
N SER A 195 -17.88 18.94 4.96
CA SER A 195 -17.07 19.79 4.08
C SER A 195 -17.38 21.28 4.22
N GLU A 196 -18.57 21.60 4.74
CA GLU A 196 -19.06 22.95 5.04
C GLU A 196 -19.57 22.98 6.48
N GLU A 197 -19.78 24.16 7.04
CA GLU A 197 -20.36 24.26 8.37
C GLU A 197 -21.72 23.57 8.45
N LEU A 198 -21.88 22.67 9.41
CA LEU A 198 -23.14 22.06 9.75
C LEU A 198 -23.79 22.87 10.85
N ALA A 199 -24.88 23.60 10.57
CA ALA A 199 -25.56 24.48 11.50
C ALA A 199 -26.13 23.71 12.70
N ALA A 200 -26.45 24.42 13.80
CA ALA A 200 -27.31 23.85 14.86
C ALA A 200 -28.65 23.43 14.25
N GLY A 201 -29.15 22.26 14.63
CA GLY A 201 -30.38 21.71 14.04
C GLY A 201 -30.58 20.23 14.27
N THR A 202 -31.66 19.69 13.74
CA THR A 202 -31.96 18.25 13.80
C THR A 202 -31.48 17.55 12.58
N TYR A 203 -30.85 16.41 12.79
CA TYR A 203 -30.22 15.54 11.78
C TYR A 203 -30.61 14.09 12.01
N HIS A 204 -30.60 13.30 10.96
CA HIS A 204 -30.81 11.86 11.08
C HIS A 204 -29.81 11.08 10.26
N VAL A 205 -29.61 9.83 10.67
CA VAL A 205 -28.77 8.83 10.00
C VAL A 205 -29.52 7.51 9.94
N THR A 206 -29.29 6.74 8.89
CA THR A 206 -29.80 5.37 8.79
C THR A 206 -28.68 4.39 9.14
N LEU A 207 -28.95 3.42 9.99
CA LEU A 207 -28.06 2.30 10.19
C LEU A 207 -28.30 1.28 9.11
N GLY A 208 -27.24 0.75 8.49
CA GLY A 208 -27.34 -0.25 7.42
C GLY A 208 -28.15 -1.47 7.84
N ASP A 209 -28.90 -2.04 6.90
CA ASP A 209 -29.95 -3.03 7.11
C ASP A 209 -29.46 -4.45 7.46
N ASN A 210 -28.17 -4.67 7.52
CA ASN A 210 -27.56 -5.96 7.86
C ASN A 210 -27.33 -6.14 9.37
N TYR A 211 -28.07 -5.41 10.20
CA TYR A 211 -27.95 -5.51 11.64
C TYR A 211 -29.14 -6.22 12.25
N ASP A 212 -28.85 -7.26 13.05
CA ASP A 212 -29.88 -7.88 13.87
C ASP A 212 -30.39 -6.93 14.96
N THR A 213 -31.69 -6.93 15.19
CA THR A 213 -32.23 -6.44 16.44
C THR A 213 -31.59 -7.21 17.60
N PRO A 214 -31.03 -6.56 18.62
CA PRO A 214 -31.48 -5.29 19.20
C PRO A 214 -30.68 -4.05 18.76
N ASN A 215 -29.73 -4.15 17.85
CA ASN A 215 -28.79 -3.04 17.57
C ASN A 215 -29.32 -1.99 16.59
N GLY A 216 -30.54 -2.14 16.08
CA GLY A 216 -31.25 -1.11 15.32
C GLY A 216 -30.91 -1.01 13.84
N GLY A 217 -30.35 -2.06 13.23
CA GLY A 217 -30.07 -2.10 11.80
C GLY A 217 -31.33 -1.89 10.94
N GLY A 218 -31.19 -1.21 9.82
CA GLY A 218 -32.28 -0.81 8.94
C GLY A 218 -33.16 0.31 9.46
N LYS A 219 -32.87 0.85 10.66
CA LYS A 219 -33.65 1.92 11.27
C LYS A 219 -32.95 3.26 11.13
N THR A 220 -33.76 4.32 11.14
CA THR A 220 -33.29 5.70 11.12
C THR A 220 -33.35 6.29 12.54
N TYR A 221 -32.30 7.00 12.87
CA TYR A 221 -32.12 7.63 14.18
C TYR A 221 -31.84 9.11 14.02
N GLN A 222 -32.47 9.93 14.85
CA GLN A 222 -32.31 11.37 14.83
C GLN A 222 -31.65 11.90 16.10
N PHE A 223 -31.02 13.06 15.96
CA PHE A 223 -30.38 13.80 17.04
C PHE A 223 -30.44 15.30 16.75
N THR A 224 -30.37 16.12 17.77
CA THR A 224 -30.37 17.57 17.63
C THR A 224 -29.08 18.16 18.17
N LEU A 225 -28.38 18.91 17.34
CA LEU A 225 -27.20 19.69 17.70
C LEU A 225 -27.66 21.09 18.12
N THR A 226 -27.18 21.56 19.27
CA THR A 226 -27.44 22.91 19.78
C THR A 226 -26.37 23.91 19.32
N SER A 227 -25.24 23.41 18.86
CA SER A 227 -24.11 24.19 18.35
C SER A 227 -23.74 23.75 16.95
N ALA A 228 -23.23 24.68 16.12
CA ALA A 228 -22.74 24.36 14.79
C ALA A 228 -21.44 23.54 14.85
N VAL A 229 -21.25 22.65 13.89
CA VAL A 229 -19.99 21.93 13.66
C VAL A 229 -19.31 22.57 12.46
N PRO A 230 -18.11 23.17 12.59
CA PRO A 230 -17.44 23.85 11.49
C PRO A 230 -17.01 22.88 10.38
N ALA A 231 -16.71 23.40 9.20
CA ALA A 231 -16.09 22.61 8.13
C ALA A 231 -14.81 21.95 8.62
N GLY A 232 -14.63 20.65 8.32
CA GLY A 232 -13.54 19.84 8.84
C GLY A 232 -13.66 19.45 10.32
N GLY A 233 -14.74 19.88 10.99
CA GLY A 233 -15.13 19.37 12.28
C GLY A 233 -15.59 17.91 12.20
N GLN A 234 -16.07 17.36 13.30
CA GLN A 234 -16.37 15.93 13.37
C GLN A 234 -17.65 15.66 14.15
N ILE A 235 -18.48 14.77 13.62
CA ILE A 235 -19.53 14.08 14.36
C ILE A 235 -19.07 12.64 14.55
N TYR A 236 -18.97 12.23 15.80
CA TYR A 236 -18.54 10.89 16.17
C TYR A 236 -19.69 10.13 16.80
N TRP A 237 -20.03 8.99 16.20
CA TRP A 237 -21.01 8.04 16.72
C TRP A 237 -20.28 6.99 17.57
N PRO A 238 -20.15 7.19 18.89
CA PRO A 238 -19.44 6.27 19.74
C PRO A 238 -20.29 5.03 19.99
N TRP A 239 -19.93 3.94 19.35
CA TRP A 239 -20.57 2.67 19.59
C TRP A 239 -19.85 1.95 20.73
N ALA A 240 -20.52 1.81 21.86
CA ALA A 240 -19.97 1.05 22.98
C ALA A 240 -20.47 -0.41 22.94
N TYR A 241 -19.66 -1.27 23.53
CA TYR A 241 -20.02 -2.68 23.74
C TYR A 241 -21.44 -2.83 24.31
N ASN A 242 -22.27 -3.67 23.69
CA ASN A 242 -23.66 -3.94 24.07
C ASN A 242 -24.62 -2.72 24.06
N GLN A 243 -24.27 -1.60 23.47
CA GLN A 243 -25.21 -0.50 23.32
C GLN A 243 -26.12 -0.71 22.11
N GLN A 244 -27.40 -0.52 22.34
CA GLN A 244 -28.39 -0.37 21.26
C GLN A 244 -28.23 1.00 20.60
N ALA A 245 -28.64 1.13 19.34
CA ALA A 245 -28.58 2.40 18.63
C ALA A 245 -29.30 3.52 19.39
N SER A 246 -30.43 3.21 20.01
CA SER A 246 -31.20 4.14 20.85
C SER A 246 -30.49 4.60 22.13
N ALA A 247 -29.42 3.93 22.53
CA ALA A 247 -28.59 4.34 23.68
C ALA A 247 -27.26 4.98 23.23
N ALA A 248 -27.04 5.12 21.93
CA ALA A 248 -25.86 5.80 21.40
C ALA A 248 -25.88 7.28 21.78
N LYS A 249 -24.71 7.82 22.01
CA LYS A 249 -24.55 9.25 22.31
C LYS A 249 -23.52 9.81 21.32
N ILE A 250 -23.92 10.85 20.62
CA ILE A 250 -23.07 11.56 19.68
C ILE A 250 -22.20 12.57 20.41
N SER A 251 -20.98 12.73 19.96
CA SER A 251 -20.13 13.86 20.33
C SER A 251 -19.64 14.56 19.08
N THR A 252 -19.51 15.87 19.15
CA THR A 252 -19.02 16.71 18.05
C THR A 252 -17.74 17.43 18.44
N TYR A 253 -16.88 17.67 17.48
CA TYR A 253 -15.57 18.26 17.69
C TYR A 253 -15.26 19.31 16.62
N SER A 254 -14.48 20.33 16.98
CA SER A 254 -14.14 21.43 16.08
C SER A 254 -13.08 21.09 15.03
N SER A 255 -12.33 20.01 15.21
CA SER A 255 -11.25 19.59 14.32
C SER A 255 -11.10 18.06 14.32
N GLY A 256 -10.21 17.55 13.49
CA GLY A 256 -9.86 16.13 13.41
C GLY A 256 -9.27 15.51 14.69
N SER A 257 -9.11 16.30 15.73
CA SER A 257 -8.68 15.86 17.07
C SER A 257 -9.90 15.71 17.98
N SER A 258 -10.12 14.54 18.52
CA SER A 258 -11.23 14.24 19.45
C SER A 258 -10.97 14.66 20.90
N THR A 259 -10.13 15.68 21.12
CA THR A 259 -9.71 16.07 22.48
C THR A 259 -10.65 17.09 23.15
N THR A 260 -11.33 17.93 22.38
CA THR A 260 -12.25 18.93 22.93
C THR A 260 -13.56 18.90 22.15
N ALA A 261 -14.60 18.41 22.80
CA ALA A 261 -15.92 18.35 22.20
C ALA A 261 -16.58 19.74 22.14
N ILE A 262 -17.28 20.04 21.03
CA ILE A 262 -18.24 21.15 20.96
C ILE A 262 -19.46 20.79 21.79
N GLU A 263 -20.00 19.59 21.51
CA GLU A 263 -21.09 18.99 22.30
C GLU A 263 -20.74 17.54 22.60
N SER A 264 -21.18 17.08 23.78
CA SER A 264 -21.00 15.69 24.21
C SER A 264 -22.31 15.10 24.69
N ASN A 265 -22.46 13.79 24.56
CA ASN A 265 -23.62 13.06 25.05
C ASN A 265 -24.94 13.50 24.41
N VAL A 266 -24.93 13.97 23.16
CA VAL A 266 -26.14 14.27 22.39
C VAL A 266 -26.97 13.01 22.25
N VAL A 267 -28.20 13.05 22.75
CA VAL A 267 -29.11 11.90 22.81
C VAL A 267 -29.64 11.59 21.42
N VAL A 268 -29.61 10.29 21.06
CA VAL A 268 -30.15 9.77 19.83
C VAL A 268 -31.49 9.09 20.10
N THR A 269 -32.46 9.34 19.24
CA THR A 269 -33.80 8.71 19.31
C THR A 269 -34.18 8.12 17.95
N GLU A 270 -35.01 7.09 17.89
CA GLU A 270 -35.55 6.58 16.64
C GLU A 270 -36.45 7.65 16.00
N GLY A 271 -36.19 7.98 14.74
CA GLY A 271 -36.90 9.01 13.99
C GLY A 271 -36.11 9.45 12.76
N SER A 272 -36.77 10.21 11.88
CA SER A 272 -36.22 10.68 10.61
C SER A 272 -36.38 12.17 10.39
N ASP A 273 -36.54 12.94 11.49
CA ASP A 273 -36.64 14.39 11.41
C ASP A 273 -35.31 15.04 11.03
N GLY A 274 -35.39 16.18 10.36
CA GLY A 274 -34.25 17.02 10.02
C GLY A 274 -33.52 16.58 8.77
N THR A 275 -32.22 16.95 8.67
CA THR A 275 -31.40 16.71 7.50
C THR A 275 -30.78 15.33 7.54
N ASP A 276 -30.83 14.61 6.40
CA ASP A 276 -30.21 13.29 6.24
C ASP A 276 -28.70 13.39 6.09
N LEU A 277 -27.96 12.78 7.01
CA LEU A 277 -26.51 12.63 6.97
C LEU A 277 -26.07 11.29 6.35
N GLY A 278 -26.99 10.51 5.79
CA GLY A 278 -26.71 9.27 5.08
C GLY A 278 -26.70 8.02 5.96
N THR A 279 -26.11 6.97 5.46
CA THR A 279 -26.13 5.65 6.10
C THR A 279 -24.78 5.32 6.71
N ILE A 280 -24.78 4.94 7.99
CA ILE A 280 -23.64 4.29 8.63
C ILE A 280 -23.70 2.82 8.23
N LEU A 281 -22.65 2.34 7.56
CA LEU A 281 -22.56 0.93 7.18
C LEU A 281 -22.30 0.08 8.42
N ILE A 282 -23.34 -0.62 8.87
CA ILE A 282 -23.23 -1.65 9.87
C ILE A 282 -23.42 -2.98 9.17
N ARG A 283 -22.40 -3.83 9.22
CA ARG A 283 -22.40 -5.13 8.55
C ARG A 283 -23.07 -6.20 9.43
N LYS A 284 -23.44 -7.33 8.82
CA LYS A 284 -24.10 -8.47 9.49
C LYS A 284 -23.36 -8.91 10.74
N GLY A 285 -24.12 -9.43 11.68
CA GLY A 285 -23.59 -10.16 12.82
C GLY A 285 -23.82 -9.57 14.19
N GLY A 286 -24.36 -8.38 14.35
CA GLY A 286 -24.91 -7.76 15.59
C GLY A 286 -24.18 -8.03 16.91
N ASN A 287 -22.97 -8.59 16.88
CA ASN A 287 -22.20 -8.91 18.07
C ASN A 287 -21.13 -7.85 18.35
N PHE A 288 -20.45 -7.99 19.47
CA PHE A 288 -19.38 -7.07 19.88
C PHE A 288 -18.34 -6.84 18.81
N ASN A 289 -17.92 -7.86 18.10
CA ASN A 289 -16.84 -7.77 17.11
C ASN A 289 -17.26 -6.96 15.88
N SER A 290 -18.51 -7.04 15.44
CA SER A 290 -19.03 -6.24 14.34
C SER A 290 -19.14 -4.77 14.70
N ILE A 291 -19.55 -4.47 15.92
CA ILE A 291 -19.60 -3.10 16.44
C ILE A 291 -18.19 -2.50 16.53
N GLN A 292 -17.22 -3.28 16.94
CA GLN A 292 -15.83 -2.83 17.03
C GLN A 292 -15.23 -2.47 15.65
N ARG A 293 -15.72 -3.06 14.56
CA ARG A 293 -15.34 -2.66 13.21
C ARG A 293 -15.65 -1.18 12.95
N MET A 294 -16.83 -0.71 13.34
CA MET A 294 -17.16 0.71 13.19
C MET A 294 -16.17 1.62 13.91
N ARG A 295 -15.64 1.14 15.04
CA ARG A 295 -14.70 1.89 15.89
C ARG A 295 -13.25 1.83 15.44
N TYR A 296 -12.81 0.67 14.91
CA TYR A 296 -11.40 0.39 14.66
C TYR A 296 -11.05 0.16 13.19
N GLY A 297 -12.05 0.21 12.30
CA GLY A 297 -11.88 -0.04 10.87
C GLY A 297 -12.08 -1.50 10.47
N SER A 298 -12.15 -1.72 9.17
CA SER A 298 -12.40 -3.01 8.55
C SER A 298 -11.11 -3.83 8.40
N ASN A 299 -11.22 -5.14 8.59
CA ASN A 299 -10.16 -6.08 8.23
C ASN A 299 -10.32 -6.68 6.81
N ASN A 300 -11.31 -6.22 6.06
CA ASN A 300 -11.57 -6.70 4.70
C ASN A 300 -10.59 -6.05 3.72
N TRP A 301 -9.81 -6.89 3.03
CA TRP A 301 -8.83 -6.44 2.04
C TRP A 301 -9.46 -5.64 0.90
N GLU A 302 -10.59 -6.09 0.34
CA GLU A 302 -11.23 -5.48 -0.82
C GLU A 302 -11.50 -3.98 -0.63
N GLU A 303 -11.98 -3.61 0.56
CA GLU A 303 -12.40 -2.25 0.88
C GLU A 303 -11.39 -1.47 1.72
N SER A 304 -10.24 -2.06 2.05
CA SER A 304 -9.27 -1.45 2.95
C SER A 304 -8.60 -0.21 2.34
N ALA A 305 -8.30 0.76 3.20
CA ALA A 305 -7.57 1.96 2.81
C ALA A 305 -6.14 1.63 2.34
N ILE A 306 -5.48 0.65 2.95
CA ILE A 306 -4.12 0.24 2.57
C ILE A 306 -4.06 -0.34 1.15
N ARG A 307 -5.11 -1.05 0.69
CA ARG A 307 -5.21 -1.52 -0.70
C ARG A 307 -5.32 -0.36 -1.68
N GLN A 308 -6.11 0.68 -1.35
CA GLN A 308 -6.19 1.90 -2.15
C GLN A 308 -4.82 2.56 -2.28
N HIS A 309 -4.05 2.62 -1.18
CA HIS A 309 -2.70 3.16 -1.19
C HIS A 309 -1.76 2.36 -2.10
N LEU A 310 -1.76 1.03 -1.99
CA LEU A 310 -0.86 0.17 -2.77
C LEU A 310 -1.10 0.25 -4.27
N ASN A 311 -2.36 0.40 -4.69
CA ASN A 311 -2.74 0.41 -6.11
C ASN A 311 -3.00 1.83 -6.65
N SER A 312 -2.32 2.84 -6.11
CA SER A 312 -2.48 4.23 -6.51
C SER A 312 -1.15 4.88 -6.89
N ALA A 313 -1.17 5.64 -7.99
CA ALA A 313 -0.09 6.54 -8.39
C ALA A 313 -0.41 8.02 -8.09
N LYS A 314 -1.46 8.28 -7.31
CA LYS A 314 -1.90 9.65 -7.00
C LYS A 314 -0.99 10.31 -5.95
N THR A 315 -0.95 11.64 -5.98
CA THR A 315 -0.26 12.46 -4.99
C THR A 315 -0.92 12.39 -3.61
N ALA A 316 -0.20 12.81 -2.57
CA ALA A 316 -0.71 12.93 -1.22
C ALA A 316 -2.03 13.74 -1.18
N GLY A 317 -2.95 13.34 -0.31
CA GLY A 317 -4.28 13.93 -0.19
C GLY A 317 -5.31 13.46 -1.22
N SER A 318 -4.89 12.73 -2.27
CA SER A 318 -5.78 12.28 -3.36
C SER A 318 -5.93 10.76 -3.45
N VAL A 319 -5.23 10.00 -2.62
CA VAL A 319 -5.14 8.54 -2.69
C VAL A 319 -6.38 7.87 -2.15
N TRP A 320 -6.80 8.29 -0.97
CA TRP A 320 -7.91 7.68 -0.25
C TRP A 320 -9.25 8.20 -0.75
N SER A 321 -10.23 7.29 -0.83
CA SER A 321 -11.63 7.60 -1.11
C SER A 321 -12.50 6.91 -0.08
N PRO A 322 -13.47 7.63 0.52
CA PRO A 322 -14.35 7.07 1.53
C PRO A 322 -15.31 6.03 0.93
N LYS A 323 -15.61 4.99 1.67
CA LYS A 323 -16.66 4.01 1.33
C LYS A 323 -18.05 4.65 1.41
N ASN A 324 -18.21 5.56 2.35
CA ASN A 324 -19.45 6.36 2.57
C ASN A 324 -19.13 7.63 3.34
N LYS A 325 -20.14 8.45 3.64
CA LYS A 325 -19.97 9.72 4.37
C LYS A 325 -19.44 9.57 5.81
N TRP A 326 -19.57 8.38 6.39
CA TRP A 326 -19.18 8.09 7.77
C TRP A 326 -17.82 7.39 7.87
N ASP A 327 -17.15 7.24 6.76
CA ASP A 327 -15.82 6.66 6.69
C ASP A 327 -14.75 7.71 7.02
N ARG A 328 -13.85 7.36 7.92
CA ARG A 328 -12.80 8.27 8.37
C ARG A 328 -11.54 8.09 7.54
N PRO A 329 -10.92 9.18 7.07
CA PRO A 329 -9.61 9.08 6.43
C PRO A 329 -8.59 8.46 7.40
N PRO A 330 -7.76 7.50 6.94
CA PRO A 330 -6.62 7.05 7.72
C PRO A 330 -5.64 8.20 7.95
N SER A 331 -4.84 8.12 9.00
CA SER A 331 -3.90 9.19 9.40
C SER A 331 -2.91 9.59 8.31
N TRP A 332 -2.64 8.70 7.38
CA TRP A 332 -1.72 8.93 6.26
C TRP A 332 -2.39 9.59 5.02
N ALA A 333 -3.71 9.65 4.96
CA ALA A 333 -4.44 10.04 3.74
C ALA A 333 -4.10 11.44 3.22
N SER A 334 -3.78 12.39 4.12
CA SER A 334 -3.48 13.77 3.75
C SER A 334 -2.03 14.01 3.32
N ASN A 335 -1.10 13.15 3.74
CA ASN A 335 0.33 13.41 3.63
C ASN A 335 1.14 12.30 2.95
N THR A 336 0.49 11.24 2.50
CA THR A 336 1.17 10.10 1.87
C THR A 336 0.63 9.91 0.46
N ALA A 337 1.51 9.97 -0.53
CA ALA A 337 1.20 9.62 -1.91
C ALA A 337 0.96 8.11 -2.04
N GLY A 338 0.31 7.70 -3.13
CA GLY A 338 0.12 6.29 -3.43
C GLY A 338 1.45 5.56 -3.61
N PHE A 339 1.47 4.26 -3.36
CA PHE A 339 2.69 3.46 -3.43
C PHE A 339 3.34 3.51 -4.82
N MET A 340 2.53 3.53 -5.89
CA MET A 340 3.03 3.61 -7.26
C MET A 340 3.50 5.01 -7.68
N HIS A 341 3.22 6.03 -6.88
CA HIS A 341 3.71 7.38 -7.14
C HIS A 341 5.23 7.44 -6.99
N GLY A 342 5.92 7.88 -8.00
CA GLY A 342 7.38 7.97 -8.02
C GLY A 342 8.12 6.65 -8.22
N LEU A 343 7.44 5.50 -8.34
CA LEU A 343 8.11 4.28 -8.79
C LEU A 343 8.49 4.37 -10.26
N ASP A 344 9.61 3.76 -10.62
CA ASP A 344 10.06 3.65 -11.99
C ASP A 344 8.93 3.13 -12.91
N PRO A 345 8.51 3.91 -13.92
CA PRO A 345 7.42 3.54 -14.82
C PRO A 345 7.69 2.23 -15.59
N GLU A 346 8.94 1.92 -15.90
CA GLU A 346 9.29 0.69 -16.59
C GLU A 346 9.15 -0.53 -15.66
N PHE A 347 9.43 -0.36 -14.35
CA PHE A 347 9.13 -1.40 -13.37
C PHE A 347 7.62 -1.61 -13.21
N ILE A 348 6.84 -0.55 -13.10
CA ILE A 348 5.37 -0.65 -13.01
C ILE A 348 4.80 -1.39 -14.22
N LYS A 349 5.33 -1.18 -15.42
CA LYS A 349 4.88 -1.84 -16.66
C LYS A 349 5.11 -3.35 -16.67
N ILE A 350 6.16 -3.83 -16.04
CA ILE A 350 6.45 -5.27 -15.98
C ILE A 350 5.68 -5.99 -14.87
N CYS A 351 5.16 -5.25 -13.89
CA CYS A 351 4.28 -5.80 -12.88
C CYS A 351 2.91 -6.11 -13.48
N ALA A 352 2.50 -7.36 -13.41
CA ALA A 352 1.21 -7.82 -13.89
C ALA A 352 0.09 -7.51 -12.89
N ASP A 353 -1.12 -7.35 -13.39
CA ASP A 353 -2.32 -7.43 -12.58
C ASP A 353 -2.57 -8.89 -12.21
N VAL A 354 -2.90 -9.15 -10.97
CA VAL A 354 -3.15 -10.48 -10.43
C VAL A 354 -4.51 -10.54 -9.72
N ASP A 355 -5.21 -11.64 -9.90
CA ASP A 355 -6.43 -11.95 -9.17
C ASP A 355 -6.05 -12.60 -7.84
N ILE A 356 -6.36 -11.91 -6.76
CA ILE A 356 -5.99 -12.29 -5.40
C ILE A 356 -7.23 -12.74 -4.64
N LEU A 357 -7.22 -13.97 -4.19
CA LEU A 357 -8.24 -14.49 -3.30
C LEU A 357 -7.89 -14.12 -1.86
N THR A 358 -8.82 -13.47 -1.18
CA THR A 358 -8.73 -13.17 0.25
C THR A 358 -9.98 -13.67 0.97
N VAL A 359 -9.78 -14.42 2.04
CA VAL A 359 -10.87 -14.88 2.90
C VAL A 359 -11.54 -13.69 3.58
N LEU A 360 -12.82 -13.81 3.85
CA LEU A 360 -13.61 -12.83 4.60
C LEU A 360 -13.73 -13.26 6.06
N ASP A 361 -13.95 -12.30 6.95
CA ASP A 361 -14.30 -12.60 8.34
C ASP A 361 -15.70 -13.24 8.42
N VAL A 362 -15.93 -14.03 9.45
CA VAL A 362 -17.22 -14.74 9.65
C VAL A 362 -18.24 -13.90 10.44
N VAL A 363 -17.83 -12.69 10.83
CA VAL A 363 -18.63 -11.85 11.74
C VAL A 363 -19.48 -10.85 10.96
N CYS A 364 -18.86 -10.18 9.96
CA CYS A 364 -19.50 -9.11 9.22
C CYS A 364 -19.65 -9.39 7.73
N ASP A 365 -18.65 -10.02 7.12
CA ASP A 365 -18.54 -10.06 5.67
C ASP A 365 -19.01 -11.37 5.05
N THR A 366 -19.18 -12.43 5.83
CA THR A 366 -19.77 -13.71 5.35
C THR A 366 -21.24 -13.82 5.69
N ASP A 367 -22.01 -14.43 4.80
CA ASP A 367 -23.40 -14.75 5.06
C ASP A 367 -23.52 -15.93 6.03
N THR A 368 -23.76 -15.64 7.29
CA THR A 368 -23.91 -16.68 8.35
C THR A 368 -25.32 -17.29 8.36
N THR A 369 -26.30 -16.72 7.65
CA THR A 369 -27.70 -17.19 7.67
C THR A 369 -27.88 -18.55 6.99
N ALA A 370 -26.97 -18.95 6.11
CA ALA A 370 -27.02 -20.23 5.39
C ALA A 370 -26.27 -21.39 6.05
N GLY A 371 -25.81 -21.24 7.28
CA GLY A 371 -25.00 -22.27 7.97
C GLY A 371 -23.57 -22.45 7.42
N ASN A 372 -23.15 -21.58 6.51
CA ASN A 372 -21.84 -21.59 5.87
C ASN A 372 -20.88 -20.58 6.52
N ALA A 373 -20.98 -20.41 7.83
CA ALA A 373 -20.07 -19.54 8.56
C ALA A 373 -18.61 -19.88 8.22
N GLY A 374 -17.89 -18.91 7.69
CA GLY A 374 -16.46 -19.03 7.45
C GLY A 374 -16.04 -19.58 6.08
N THR A 375 -16.91 -19.61 5.09
CA THR A 375 -16.57 -20.07 3.72
C THR A 375 -16.45 -18.94 2.70
N GLY A 376 -16.71 -17.69 3.08
CA GLY A 376 -16.68 -16.53 2.20
C GLY A 376 -15.25 -16.11 1.85
N TYR A 377 -15.08 -15.70 0.60
CA TYR A 377 -13.88 -15.05 0.11
C TYR A 377 -14.24 -14.00 -0.94
N VAL A 378 -13.33 -13.08 -1.19
CA VAL A 378 -13.39 -12.10 -2.26
C VAL A 378 -12.18 -12.27 -3.17
N ILE A 379 -12.36 -11.94 -4.45
CA ILE A 379 -11.27 -11.88 -5.42
C ILE A 379 -11.13 -10.43 -5.84
N THR A 380 -9.95 -9.87 -5.61
CA THR A 380 -9.58 -8.53 -6.07
C THR A 380 -8.50 -8.62 -7.15
N THR A 381 -8.54 -7.71 -8.11
CA THR A 381 -7.47 -7.57 -9.10
C THR A 381 -6.56 -6.44 -8.65
N ASP A 382 -5.31 -6.76 -8.36
CA ASP A 382 -4.34 -5.84 -7.80
C ASP A 382 -2.98 -5.97 -8.52
N LYS A 383 -2.25 -4.87 -8.62
CA LYS A 383 -0.87 -4.85 -9.10
C LYS A 383 0.11 -5.00 -7.94
N TYR A 384 -0.16 -4.31 -6.84
CA TYR A 384 0.60 -4.40 -5.59
C TYR A 384 -0.32 -4.84 -4.46
N PHE A 385 0.15 -5.76 -3.64
CA PHE A 385 -0.64 -6.38 -2.59
C PHE A 385 0.21 -6.76 -1.39
N LEU A 386 -0.46 -7.11 -0.29
CA LEU A 386 0.18 -7.74 0.86
C LEU A 386 0.04 -9.26 0.76
N PRO A 387 1.00 -10.03 1.24
CA PRO A 387 0.83 -11.48 1.32
C PRO A 387 -0.30 -11.85 2.29
N SER A 388 -0.88 -13.03 2.11
CA SER A 388 -1.81 -13.62 3.07
C SER A 388 -1.05 -14.40 4.15
N ARG A 389 -1.75 -14.77 5.23
CA ARG A 389 -1.22 -15.66 6.25
C ARG A 389 -0.75 -17.00 5.66
N PRO A 390 -1.55 -17.71 4.83
CA PRO A 390 -1.09 -18.97 4.22
C PRO A 390 0.16 -18.82 3.36
N GLU A 391 0.32 -17.68 2.68
CA GLU A 391 1.47 -17.41 1.81
C GLU A 391 2.77 -17.13 2.59
N CYS A 392 2.64 -16.64 3.82
CA CYS A 392 3.79 -16.38 4.69
C CYS A 392 4.09 -17.51 5.67
N PHE A 393 3.05 -18.10 6.25
CA PHE A 393 3.19 -18.95 7.42
C PHE A 393 2.72 -20.39 7.21
N GLY A 394 1.91 -20.62 6.18
CA GLY A 394 1.16 -21.86 6.06
C GLY A 394 0.02 -21.95 7.08
N GLY A 395 -0.85 -22.90 6.89
CA GLY A 395 -2.07 -23.02 7.66
C GLY A 395 -3.02 -21.84 7.47
N SER A 396 -4.22 -21.95 7.97
CA SER A 396 -5.25 -20.91 7.84
C SER A 396 -6.11 -20.84 9.09
N ASP A 397 -6.72 -19.67 9.32
CA ASP A 397 -7.75 -19.52 10.36
C ASP A 397 -9.10 -20.09 9.89
N ASN A 398 -9.23 -20.33 8.60
CA ASN A 398 -10.45 -20.78 7.94
C ASN A 398 -10.12 -21.64 6.73
N ALA A 399 -10.91 -22.68 6.48
CA ALA A 399 -10.75 -23.59 5.34
C ALA A 399 -10.84 -22.89 3.97
N SER A 400 -11.43 -21.69 3.90
CA SER A 400 -11.51 -20.88 2.70
C SER A 400 -10.27 -20.04 2.45
N ASP A 401 -9.41 -19.80 3.45
CA ASP A 401 -8.16 -19.09 3.28
C ASP A 401 -7.16 -20.01 2.56
N LYS A 402 -6.93 -19.73 1.30
CA LYS A 402 -6.13 -20.54 0.38
C LYS A 402 -4.77 -19.91 0.17
N GLY A 403 -3.82 -20.75 -0.14
CA GLY A 403 -2.45 -20.39 -0.43
C GLY A 403 -1.48 -21.37 0.19
N THR A 404 -0.26 -21.30 -0.28
CA THR A 404 0.90 -22.02 0.25
C THR A 404 2.00 -21.02 0.53
N PRO A 405 2.85 -21.25 1.53
CA PRO A 405 3.99 -20.35 1.77
C PRO A 405 4.80 -20.17 0.50
N TRP A 406 5.16 -18.95 0.20
CA TRP A 406 6.09 -18.67 -0.88
C TRP A 406 7.42 -19.35 -0.61
N GLU A 407 8.15 -19.69 -1.67
CA GLU A 407 9.38 -20.48 -1.56
C GLU A 407 10.39 -19.87 -0.58
N MET A 408 10.52 -18.53 -0.58
CA MET A 408 11.38 -17.82 0.38
C MET A 408 11.01 -18.08 1.84
N TYR A 409 9.72 -18.23 2.13
CA TYR A 409 9.25 -18.52 3.48
C TYR A 409 9.35 -20.00 3.87
N GLN A 410 9.65 -20.87 2.92
CA GLN A 410 9.85 -22.31 3.15
C GLN A 410 11.31 -22.69 3.41
N VAL A 411 12.26 -21.90 2.93
CA VAL A 411 13.69 -22.22 2.92
C VAL A 411 14.27 -22.53 4.30
N ASN A 412 13.73 -21.92 5.36
CA ASN A 412 14.20 -22.10 6.74
C ASN A 412 13.08 -22.55 7.71
N SER A 413 12.02 -23.15 7.20
CA SER A 413 10.89 -23.57 8.03
C SER A 413 10.94 -25.07 8.28
N ASP A 414 11.22 -25.46 9.52
CA ASP A 414 11.16 -26.88 9.94
C ASP A 414 9.73 -27.43 9.90
N ASN A 415 8.72 -26.56 9.94
CA ASN A 415 7.32 -26.93 9.84
C ASN A 415 6.45 -25.75 9.35
N PRO A 416 6.26 -25.58 8.03
CA PRO A 416 5.47 -24.50 7.46
C PRO A 416 3.97 -24.55 7.81
N THR A 417 3.50 -25.63 8.39
CA THR A 417 2.09 -25.81 8.78
C THR A 417 1.82 -25.56 10.26
N ALA A 418 2.85 -25.45 11.08
CA ALA A 418 2.70 -25.24 12.50
C ALA A 418 2.29 -23.80 12.81
N SER A 419 1.12 -23.62 13.39
CA SER A 419 0.56 -22.30 13.71
C SER A 419 1.32 -21.53 14.80
N ASN A 420 2.24 -22.16 15.49
CA ASN A 420 2.89 -21.64 16.71
C ASN A 420 4.38 -21.96 16.78
N VAL A 421 5.11 -21.99 15.69
CA VAL A 421 6.56 -22.17 15.75
C VAL A 421 7.23 -20.82 16.04
N PRO A 422 7.60 -20.52 17.29
CA PRO A 422 8.29 -19.29 17.62
C PRO A 422 9.69 -19.33 16.99
N GLY A 423 10.05 -18.28 16.29
CA GLY A 423 11.43 -18.05 15.86
C GLY A 423 11.98 -18.96 14.76
N ALA A 424 11.15 -19.80 14.16
CA ALA A 424 11.62 -20.71 13.12
C ALA A 424 11.97 -20.00 11.80
N ASP A 425 11.68 -18.71 11.67
CA ASP A 425 11.80 -18.12 10.36
C ASP A 425 12.26 -16.68 10.36
N SER A 426 13.57 -16.52 10.25
CA SER A 426 14.20 -15.21 10.06
C SER A 426 13.68 -14.47 8.81
N ASN A 427 13.12 -15.18 7.81
CA ASN A 427 12.64 -14.57 6.59
C ASN A 427 11.31 -13.84 6.76
N ARG A 428 10.55 -14.14 7.82
CA ARG A 428 9.35 -13.39 8.20
C ARG A 428 9.63 -12.18 9.06
N ILE A 429 10.79 -12.13 9.71
CA ILE A 429 11.23 -10.96 10.47
C ILE A 429 11.65 -9.90 9.45
N LYS A 430 10.87 -8.83 9.36
CA LYS A 430 11.21 -7.71 8.49
C LYS A 430 11.70 -6.52 9.30
N LEU A 431 12.76 -5.91 8.80
CA LEU A 431 13.40 -4.74 9.41
C LEU A 431 12.93 -3.48 8.67
N TYR A 432 12.80 -2.37 9.39
CA TYR A 432 12.63 -1.07 8.73
C TYR A 432 13.88 -0.69 7.92
N ALA A 433 13.68 -0.14 6.72
CA ALA A 433 14.79 0.30 5.87
C ALA A 433 15.67 1.34 6.58
N SER A 434 15.07 2.27 7.30
CA SER A 434 15.77 3.38 7.97
C SER A 434 16.48 2.99 9.26
N SER A 435 15.78 2.29 10.17
CA SER A 435 16.30 1.99 11.52
C SER A 435 16.96 0.62 11.66
N ARG A 436 16.75 -0.27 10.70
CA ARG A 436 17.16 -1.68 10.76
C ARG A 436 16.61 -2.43 11.99
N SER A 437 15.57 -1.91 12.61
CA SER A 437 14.86 -2.59 13.71
C SER A 437 13.73 -3.44 13.17
N ALA A 438 13.44 -4.56 13.82
CA ALA A 438 12.32 -5.41 13.48
C ALA A 438 10.99 -4.72 13.83
N GLY A 439 9.99 -4.85 12.95
CA GLY A 439 8.69 -4.24 13.12
C GLY A 439 7.53 -5.20 12.92
N TYR A 440 6.35 -4.79 13.40
CA TYR A 440 5.10 -5.40 12.98
C TYR A 440 4.82 -5.03 11.53
N TRP A 441 4.23 -5.95 10.74
CA TRP A 441 3.85 -5.65 9.39
C TRP A 441 2.59 -6.38 8.93
N TRP A 442 1.78 -5.72 8.13
CA TRP A 442 0.47 -6.17 7.73
C TRP A 442 0.49 -7.32 6.74
N TRP A 443 -0.47 -8.24 6.93
CA TRP A 443 -0.93 -9.21 5.93
C TRP A 443 -2.35 -8.86 5.50
N ARG A 444 -2.75 -9.29 4.29
CA ARG A 444 -4.11 -9.04 3.79
C ARG A 444 -5.17 -9.94 4.42
N SER A 445 -4.81 -11.08 5.02
CA SER A 445 -5.77 -11.99 5.67
C SER A 445 -6.43 -11.33 6.87
N PRO A 446 -7.76 -11.43 7.02
CA PRO A 446 -8.44 -11.06 8.24
C PRO A 446 -8.17 -12.11 9.34
N TYR A 447 -8.26 -11.72 10.59
CA TYR A 447 -8.54 -12.66 11.66
C TYR A 447 -10.03 -12.98 11.60
N VAL A 448 -10.36 -14.17 11.14
CA VAL A 448 -11.73 -14.51 10.71
C VAL A 448 -12.80 -14.43 11.77
N SER A 449 -12.47 -14.54 13.06
CA SER A 449 -13.42 -14.43 14.18
C SER A 449 -13.63 -13.01 14.69
N THR A 450 -13.05 -11.98 14.03
CA THR A 450 -13.28 -10.56 14.35
C THR A 450 -13.33 -9.74 13.06
N ALA A 451 -14.11 -8.68 13.04
CA ALA A 451 -14.31 -7.87 11.85
C ALA A 451 -13.32 -6.70 11.72
N TYR A 452 -12.45 -6.50 12.69
CA TYR A 452 -11.57 -5.33 12.80
C TYR A 452 -10.09 -5.67 13.02
N PHE A 453 -9.73 -6.94 12.98
CA PHE A 453 -8.35 -7.38 13.10
C PHE A 453 -7.84 -7.98 11.78
N PRO A 454 -7.12 -7.22 10.95
CA PRO A 454 -6.21 -7.82 9.97
C PRO A 454 -5.14 -8.66 10.68
N ARG A 455 -4.63 -9.66 9.98
CA ARG A 455 -3.44 -10.39 10.42
C ARG A 455 -2.19 -9.56 10.22
N ASP A 456 -1.22 -9.80 11.06
CA ASP A 456 0.12 -9.22 10.97
C ASP A 456 1.20 -10.26 11.29
N CYS A 457 2.42 -9.90 11.00
CA CYS A 457 3.61 -10.55 11.51
C CYS A 457 4.23 -9.66 12.56
N ASN A 458 4.50 -10.21 13.73
CA ASN A 458 5.16 -9.46 14.79
C ASN A 458 6.70 -9.41 14.59
N PRO A 459 7.43 -8.60 15.39
CA PRO A 459 8.88 -8.47 15.25
C PRO A 459 9.69 -9.75 15.47
N SER A 460 9.09 -10.80 16.04
CA SER A 460 9.74 -12.11 16.19
C SER A 460 9.44 -13.10 15.05
N GLY A 461 8.71 -12.67 14.01
CA GLY A 461 8.31 -13.52 12.88
C GLY A 461 7.05 -14.37 13.14
N ALA A 462 6.39 -14.20 14.28
CA ALA A 462 5.18 -14.96 14.61
C ALA A 462 3.91 -14.28 14.07
N VAL A 463 2.85 -15.11 13.89
CA VAL A 463 1.53 -14.61 13.49
C VAL A 463 0.93 -13.76 14.60
N GLY A 464 0.50 -12.57 14.25
CA GLY A 464 -0.22 -11.65 15.10
C GLY A 464 -1.55 -11.21 14.49
N ASN A 465 -2.18 -10.29 15.17
CA ASN A 465 -3.35 -9.54 14.70
C ASN A 465 -3.38 -8.18 15.40
N GLY A 466 -3.71 -7.15 14.66
CA GLY A 466 -3.82 -5.78 15.18
C GLY A 466 -5.10 -5.12 14.73
N GLY A 467 -5.60 -4.13 15.48
CA GLY A 467 -6.73 -3.33 15.02
C GLY A 467 -6.41 -2.65 13.70
N ALA A 468 -7.34 -2.61 12.76
CA ALA A 468 -7.13 -2.01 11.43
C ALA A 468 -6.68 -0.54 11.50
N GLY A 469 -7.09 0.18 12.54
CA GLY A 469 -6.65 1.54 12.83
C GLY A 469 -5.23 1.68 13.40
N ASN A 470 -4.52 0.57 13.69
CA ASN A 470 -3.12 0.64 14.08
C ASN A 470 -2.23 0.91 12.86
N ALA A 471 -1.09 1.54 13.09
CA ALA A 471 -0.11 1.79 12.05
C ALA A 471 1.04 0.78 12.15
N PHE A 472 1.10 -0.19 11.23
CA PHE A 472 2.16 -1.19 11.12
C PHE A 472 2.92 -1.07 9.81
N GLY A 473 4.06 -1.71 9.74
CA GLY A 473 4.96 -1.67 8.61
C GLY A 473 4.34 -2.19 7.30
N LEU A 474 4.75 -1.59 6.20
CA LEU A 474 4.33 -1.95 4.84
C LEU A 474 5.45 -2.73 4.15
N ALA A 475 5.16 -3.95 3.72
CA ALA A 475 6.04 -4.77 2.88
C ALA A 475 5.27 -5.27 1.64
N PRO A 476 5.10 -4.42 0.63
CA PRO A 476 4.31 -4.72 -0.55
C PRO A 476 4.96 -5.82 -1.40
N ALA A 477 4.11 -6.58 -2.09
CA ALA A 477 4.49 -7.55 -3.08
C ALA A 477 3.87 -7.21 -4.43
N CYS A 478 4.48 -7.73 -5.50
CA CYS A 478 3.97 -7.69 -6.87
C CYS A 478 4.37 -8.96 -7.62
N VAL A 479 3.83 -9.13 -8.83
CA VAL A 479 4.23 -10.22 -9.73
C VAL A 479 4.73 -9.62 -11.04
N VAL A 480 5.96 -9.92 -11.40
CA VAL A 480 6.48 -9.66 -12.74
C VAL A 480 6.01 -10.77 -13.68
N ALA A 481 5.40 -10.38 -14.82
CA ALA A 481 4.93 -11.33 -15.84
C ALA A 481 4.88 -10.72 -17.25
#